data_2c830e3259682fa7ea952832e0bf2ca6
#
_entry.id   2c830e3259682fa7ea952832e0bf2ca6
#
_cell.length_a   1.000
_cell.length_b   1.000
_cell.length_c   1.000
_cell.angle_alpha   90.00
_cell.angle_beta   90.00
_cell.angle_gamma   90.00
#
_symmetry.space_group_name_H-M   'P 1'
#
loop_
_entity.id
_entity.type
_entity.pdbx_description
1 polymer ?
#
loop_
_entity_poly.entity_id
_entity_poly.type
_entity_poly.pdbx_seq_one_letter_code
_entity_poly.pdbx_strand_id
1 'polypeptide(L)'
;MTKVVKFGGTSLAEAKQFLKVADIIRSDPDRRYVVPSAPGKRFSGDTKVTDMFYACYDSASRGGDFEEIFQKIKNRYNDIISGLGLDMSLEDDFEHIRLNFIGRAGRDYAASRGEYLNGKIVAKLLGFAFIDAADVIFFDESGKYDAKRTIPILRERLSYTEYAVIPGFYGSMPN
;
A
#
# COMPACT_ATOMS: atom_id res chain seq x y z
N MET A 1 17.38 11.31 16.29
CA MET A 1 16.43 12.20 15.53
C MET A 1 15.52 11.32 14.71
N THR A 2 14.20 11.43 14.87
CA THR A 2 13.24 10.59 14.11
C THR A 2 13.34 10.84 12.60
N LYS A 3 13.43 9.76 11.83
CA LYS A 3 13.51 9.76 10.36
C LYS A 3 12.28 9.14 9.75
N VAL A 4 11.78 9.76 8.68
CA VAL A 4 10.77 9.20 7.78
C VAL A 4 11.51 8.70 6.53
N VAL A 5 11.26 7.46 6.13
CA VAL A 5 11.92 6.84 4.97
C VAL A 5 10.87 6.37 3.95
N LYS A 6 11.12 6.66 2.67
CA LYS A 6 10.24 6.25 1.57
C LYS A 6 10.96 5.25 0.68
N PHE A 7 10.24 4.19 0.29
CA PHE A 7 10.72 3.21 -0.68
C PHE A 7 9.80 3.14 -1.89
N GLY A 8 10.38 3.30 -3.08
CA GLY A 8 9.65 3.22 -4.34
C GLY A 8 9.38 1.78 -4.78
N GLY A 9 8.52 1.63 -5.79
CA GLY A 9 8.03 0.33 -6.23
C GLY A 9 9.12 -0.65 -6.67
N THR A 10 10.19 -0.19 -7.33
CA THR A 10 11.31 -1.05 -7.74
C THR A 10 12.04 -1.66 -6.54
N SER A 11 12.13 -0.91 -5.43
CA SER A 11 12.73 -1.40 -4.17
C SER A 11 11.82 -2.37 -3.43
N LEU A 12 10.58 -2.57 -3.87
CA LEU A 12 9.56 -3.42 -3.27
C LEU A 12 8.91 -4.34 -4.33
N ALA A 13 9.65 -4.67 -5.39
CA ALA A 13 9.12 -5.44 -6.52
C ALA A 13 8.97 -6.94 -6.24
N GLU A 14 9.77 -7.50 -5.35
CA GLU A 14 9.81 -8.93 -5.02
C GLU A 14 10.44 -9.16 -3.63
N ALA A 15 10.27 -10.35 -3.06
CA ALA A 15 10.68 -10.70 -1.69
C ALA A 15 12.15 -10.32 -1.38
N LYS A 16 13.09 -10.61 -2.27
CA LYS A 16 14.52 -10.29 -2.06
C LYS A 16 14.78 -8.78 -1.91
N GLN A 17 13.98 -7.94 -2.55
CA GLN A 17 14.10 -6.49 -2.40
C GLN A 17 13.51 -6.02 -1.06
N PHE A 18 12.42 -6.63 -0.59
CA PHE A 18 11.89 -6.38 0.75
C PHE A 18 12.91 -6.67 1.84
N LEU A 19 13.68 -7.76 1.73
CA LEU A 19 14.74 -8.08 2.69
C LEU A 19 15.81 -6.99 2.75
N LYS A 20 16.25 -6.47 1.60
CA LYS A 20 17.20 -5.35 1.54
C LYS A 20 16.63 -4.08 2.17
N VAL A 21 15.35 -3.78 1.92
CA VAL A 21 14.66 -2.64 2.54
C VAL A 21 14.59 -2.83 4.05
N ALA A 22 14.25 -4.02 4.54
CA ALA A 22 14.21 -4.33 5.96
C ALA A 22 15.60 -4.14 6.62
N ASP A 23 16.67 -4.60 5.98
CA ASP A 23 18.05 -4.42 6.47
C ASP A 23 18.42 -2.93 6.56
N ILE A 24 18.07 -2.14 5.54
CA ILE A 24 18.29 -0.69 5.54
C ILE A 24 17.53 -0.04 6.70
N ILE A 25 16.25 -0.39 6.90
CA ILE A 25 15.45 0.20 7.97
C ILE A 25 16.03 -0.16 9.34
N ARG A 26 16.34 -1.45 9.56
CA ARG A 26 16.86 -1.97 10.83
C ARG A 26 18.27 -1.47 11.18
N SER A 27 19.07 -1.07 10.19
CA SER A 27 20.41 -0.56 10.42
C SER A 27 20.45 0.81 11.12
N ASP A 28 19.30 1.46 11.30
CA ASP A 28 19.21 2.77 11.95
C ASP A 28 17.87 2.88 12.72
N PRO A 29 17.88 2.82 14.06
CA PRO A 29 16.68 2.86 14.89
C PRO A 29 15.92 4.18 14.82
N ASP A 30 16.53 5.22 14.28
CA ASP A 30 15.85 6.50 14.02
C ASP A 30 14.89 6.45 12.82
N ARG A 31 14.95 5.42 11.96
CA ARG A 31 14.02 5.20 10.83
C ARG A 31 12.71 4.61 11.32
N ARG A 32 11.92 5.44 11.95
CA ARG A 32 10.71 5.03 12.68
C ARG A 32 9.47 4.96 11.81
N TYR A 33 9.38 5.79 10.78
CA TYR A 33 8.19 5.87 9.93
C TYR A 33 8.56 5.53 8.51
N VAL A 34 7.90 4.50 7.97
CA VAL A 34 8.17 3.94 6.65
C VAL A 34 6.99 4.19 5.73
N VAL A 35 7.27 4.72 4.54
CA VAL A 35 6.27 5.02 3.51
C VAL A 35 6.56 4.16 2.28
N PRO A 36 5.93 2.98 2.15
CA PRO A 36 6.11 2.12 0.99
C PRO A 36 5.20 2.52 -0.17
N SER A 37 5.69 2.31 -1.39
CA SER A 37 4.89 2.28 -2.61
C SER A 37 4.36 0.87 -2.89
N ALA A 38 3.45 0.72 -3.88
CA ALA A 38 3.05 -0.57 -4.42
C ALA A 38 4.24 -1.30 -5.09
N PRO A 39 4.19 -2.63 -5.24
CA PRO A 39 5.24 -3.37 -5.94
C PRO A 39 5.40 -2.91 -7.40
N GLY A 40 6.62 -2.52 -7.74
CA GLY A 40 7.01 -2.13 -9.09
C GLY A 40 7.30 -3.32 -10.00
N LYS A 41 7.96 -3.07 -11.13
CA LYS A 41 8.40 -4.09 -12.06
C LYS A 41 9.57 -4.90 -11.49
N ARG A 42 9.54 -6.23 -11.67
CA ARG A 42 10.65 -7.15 -11.35
C ARG A 42 11.72 -7.14 -12.45
N PHE A 43 11.27 -6.91 -13.69
CA PHE A 43 12.11 -6.86 -14.91
C PHE A 43 11.46 -5.91 -15.94
N SER A 44 12.15 -5.59 -17.03
CA SER A 44 11.70 -4.57 -18.00
C SER A 44 10.34 -4.85 -18.65
N GLY A 45 10.01 -6.12 -18.91
CA GLY A 45 8.73 -6.54 -19.50
C GLY A 45 7.60 -6.78 -18.50
N ASP A 46 7.85 -6.59 -17.19
CA ASP A 46 6.83 -6.82 -16.14
C ASP A 46 5.82 -5.67 -16.06
N THR A 47 4.66 -5.94 -15.46
CA THR A 47 3.61 -4.95 -15.21
C THR A 47 3.65 -4.51 -13.75
N LYS A 48 3.53 -3.22 -13.49
CA LYS A 48 3.38 -2.70 -12.13
C LYS A 48 2.04 -3.11 -11.54
N VAL A 49 2.01 -3.37 -10.24
CA VAL A 49 0.75 -3.71 -9.55
C VAL A 49 -0.28 -2.59 -9.69
N THR A 50 0.12 -1.33 -9.61
CA THR A 50 -0.78 -0.18 -9.81
C THR A 50 -1.43 -0.19 -11.19
N ASP A 51 -0.68 -0.54 -12.25
CA ASP A 51 -1.21 -0.63 -13.61
C ASP A 51 -2.23 -1.79 -13.73
N MET A 52 -2.01 -2.90 -13.02
CA MET A 52 -2.98 -4.00 -12.96
C MET A 52 -4.26 -3.59 -12.22
N PHE A 53 -4.18 -2.82 -11.14
CA PHE A 53 -5.37 -2.29 -10.47
C PHE A 53 -6.16 -1.33 -11.35
N TYR A 54 -5.48 -0.46 -12.11
CA TYR A 54 -6.17 0.38 -13.11
C TYR A 54 -6.85 -0.46 -14.19
N ALA A 55 -6.23 -1.52 -14.66
CA ALA A 55 -6.86 -2.41 -15.64
C ALA A 55 -8.10 -3.14 -15.06
N CYS A 56 -8.08 -3.54 -13.79
CA CYS A 56 -9.27 -4.05 -13.10
C CYS A 56 -10.39 -3.01 -13.06
N TYR A 57 -10.06 -1.76 -12.66
CA TYR A 57 -11.03 -0.66 -12.65
C TYR A 57 -11.61 -0.39 -14.05
N ASP A 58 -10.76 -0.31 -15.07
CA ASP A 58 -11.18 -0.04 -16.44
C ASP A 58 -12.11 -1.14 -16.99
N SER A 59 -11.89 -2.40 -16.62
CA SER A 59 -12.78 -3.50 -16.96
C SER A 59 -14.09 -3.43 -16.19
N ALA A 60 -14.04 -3.35 -14.87
CA ALA A 60 -15.20 -3.32 -13.99
C ALA A 60 -16.13 -2.13 -14.28
N SER A 61 -15.57 -0.94 -14.54
CA SER A 61 -16.34 0.28 -14.84
C SER A 61 -17.19 0.18 -16.12
N ARG A 62 -16.76 -0.69 -17.05
CA ARG A 62 -17.49 -1.01 -18.30
C ARG A 62 -18.38 -2.26 -18.18
N GLY A 63 -18.49 -2.85 -17.00
CA GLY A 63 -19.23 -4.09 -16.77
C GLY A 63 -18.52 -5.34 -17.33
N GLY A 64 -17.22 -5.25 -17.60
CA GLY A 64 -16.41 -6.36 -18.05
C GLY A 64 -15.85 -7.20 -16.89
N ASP A 65 -15.30 -8.36 -17.25
CA ASP A 65 -14.64 -9.26 -16.32
C ASP A 65 -13.20 -8.78 -16.01
N PHE A 66 -12.85 -8.72 -14.75
CA PHE A 66 -11.52 -8.35 -14.26
C PHE A 66 -10.82 -9.48 -13.48
N GLU A 67 -11.47 -10.62 -13.32
CA GLU A 67 -11.01 -11.69 -12.42
C GLU A 67 -9.63 -12.24 -12.79
N GLU A 68 -9.31 -12.39 -14.08
CA GLU A 68 -7.99 -12.86 -14.52
C GLU A 68 -6.87 -11.89 -14.12
N ILE A 69 -7.12 -10.58 -14.27
CA ILE A 69 -6.14 -9.55 -13.91
C ILE A 69 -6.01 -9.50 -12.38
N PHE A 70 -7.13 -9.58 -11.69
CA PHE A 70 -7.14 -9.57 -10.22
C PHE A 70 -6.42 -10.79 -9.64
N GLN A 71 -6.56 -11.96 -10.26
CA GLN A 71 -5.81 -13.16 -9.85
C GLN A 71 -4.28 -12.97 -10.01
N LYS A 72 -3.83 -12.26 -11.06
CA LYS A 72 -2.40 -11.92 -11.22
C LYS A 72 -1.91 -11.01 -10.08
N ILE A 73 -2.75 -10.07 -9.62
CA ILE A 73 -2.44 -9.23 -8.46
C ILE A 73 -2.31 -10.10 -7.19
N LYS A 74 -3.28 -10.97 -6.93
CA LYS A 74 -3.24 -11.90 -5.78
C LYS A 74 -1.97 -12.75 -5.79
N ASN A 75 -1.66 -13.37 -6.92
CA ASN A 75 -0.46 -14.17 -7.08
C ASN A 75 0.80 -13.38 -6.77
N ARG A 76 0.88 -12.13 -7.24
CA ARG A 76 2.03 -11.26 -7.01
C ARG A 76 2.28 -11.01 -5.52
N TYR A 77 1.24 -10.71 -4.73
CA TYR A 77 1.37 -10.51 -3.30
C TYR A 77 1.63 -11.81 -2.54
N ASN A 78 0.98 -12.91 -2.93
CA ASN A 78 1.20 -14.22 -2.33
C ASN A 78 2.64 -14.73 -2.58
N ASP A 79 3.22 -14.47 -3.75
CA ASP A 79 4.63 -14.76 -4.05
C ASP A 79 5.58 -13.97 -3.12
N ILE A 80 5.27 -12.70 -2.86
CA ILE A 80 6.05 -11.87 -1.93
C ILE A 80 5.94 -12.43 -0.51
N ILE A 81 4.73 -12.68 -0.01
CA ILE A 81 4.48 -13.22 1.34
C ILE A 81 5.19 -14.55 1.53
N SER A 82 5.04 -15.47 0.58
CA SER A 82 5.68 -16.78 0.58
C SER A 82 7.21 -16.68 0.52
N GLY A 83 7.73 -15.84 -0.37
CA GLY A 83 9.17 -15.61 -0.50
C GLY A 83 9.82 -14.98 0.73
N LEU A 84 9.03 -14.25 1.55
CA LEU A 84 9.45 -13.69 2.83
C LEU A 84 9.23 -14.65 4.00
N GLY A 85 8.54 -15.77 3.80
CA GLY A 85 8.19 -16.72 4.87
C GLY A 85 7.29 -16.12 5.95
N LEU A 86 6.41 -15.18 5.59
CA LEU A 86 5.54 -14.48 6.54
C LEU A 86 4.29 -15.31 6.85
N ASP A 87 3.98 -15.44 8.14
CA ASP A 87 2.70 -15.98 8.61
C ASP A 87 1.64 -14.87 8.56
N MET A 88 1.09 -14.67 7.38
CA MET A 88 0.00 -13.73 7.11
C MET A 88 -0.76 -14.11 5.85
N SER A 89 -2.02 -13.67 5.76
CA SER A 89 -2.86 -13.78 4.57
C SER A 89 -3.47 -12.41 4.25
N LEU A 90 -3.66 -12.14 2.96
CA LEU A 90 -4.39 -10.97 2.46
C LEU A 90 -5.73 -11.38 1.81
N GLU A 91 -6.20 -12.62 1.98
CA GLU A 91 -7.41 -13.10 1.30
C GLU A 91 -8.66 -12.27 1.65
N ASP A 92 -8.83 -11.87 2.92
CA ASP A 92 -9.95 -11.01 3.33
C ASP A 92 -9.86 -9.61 2.68
N ASP A 93 -8.64 -9.07 2.59
CA ASP A 93 -8.40 -7.80 1.89
C ASP A 93 -8.69 -7.93 0.39
N PHE A 94 -8.26 -9.01 -0.23
CA PHE A 94 -8.53 -9.29 -1.65
C PHE A 94 -10.03 -9.40 -1.92
N GLU A 95 -10.77 -10.15 -1.09
CA GLU A 95 -12.21 -10.27 -1.28
C GLU A 95 -12.92 -8.93 -1.07
N HIS A 96 -12.52 -8.15 -0.07
CA HIS A 96 -13.06 -6.82 0.13
C HIS A 96 -12.80 -5.91 -1.08
N ILE A 97 -11.60 -5.92 -1.63
CA ILE A 97 -11.24 -5.14 -2.83
C ILE A 97 -12.05 -5.62 -4.04
N ARG A 98 -12.18 -6.93 -4.22
CA ARG A 98 -12.97 -7.53 -5.30
C ARG A 98 -14.43 -7.08 -5.26
N LEU A 99 -15.07 -7.14 -4.08
CA LEU A 99 -16.43 -6.67 -3.88
C LEU A 99 -16.58 -5.17 -4.16
N ASN A 100 -15.60 -4.35 -3.81
CA ASN A 100 -15.60 -2.93 -4.13
C ASN A 100 -15.54 -2.68 -5.66
N PHE A 101 -14.76 -3.48 -6.41
CA PHE A 101 -14.78 -3.39 -7.88
C PHE A 101 -16.12 -3.78 -8.47
N ILE A 102 -16.77 -4.84 -7.97
CA ILE A 102 -18.15 -5.22 -8.35
C ILE A 102 -19.12 -4.07 -8.01
N GLY A 103 -18.94 -3.44 -6.85
CA GLY A 103 -19.71 -2.26 -6.42
C GLY A 103 -19.35 -0.96 -7.15
N ARG A 104 -18.49 -1.03 -8.19
CA ARG A 104 -18.04 0.11 -9.01
C ARG A 104 -17.30 1.18 -8.22
N ALA A 105 -16.41 0.78 -7.31
CA ALA A 105 -15.47 1.70 -6.66
C ALA A 105 -14.69 2.52 -7.68
N GLY A 106 -14.38 3.77 -7.32
CA GLY A 106 -13.76 4.72 -8.21
C GLY A 106 -12.29 4.42 -8.55
N ARG A 107 -11.77 5.16 -9.53
CA ARG A 107 -10.40 5.02 -10.01
C ARG A 107 -9.36 5.28 -8.91
N ASP A 108 -9.62 6.24 -8.03
CA ASP A 108 -8.72 6.58 -6.92
C ASP A 108 -8.65 5.47 -5.88
N TYR A 109 -9.78 4.77 -5.64
CA TYR A 109 -9.78 3.56 -4.83
C TYR A 109 -8.85 2.49 -5.43
N ALA A 110 -8.99 2.19 -6.72
CA ALA A 110 -8.12 1.23 -7.41
C ALA A 110 -6.64 1.61 -7.28
N ALA A 111 -6.32 2.89 -7.51
CA ALA A 111 -4.95 3.41 -7.39
C ALA A 111 -4.33 3.18 -6.02
N SER A 112 -5.12 3.29 -4.95
CA SER A 112 -4.64 3.21 -3.57
C SER A 112 -4.37 1.78 -3.07
N ARG A 113 -4.99 0.76 -3.69
CA ARG A 113 -4.98 -0.61 -3.14
C ARG A 113 -3.63 -1.29 -3.21
N GLY A 114 -2.82 -0.92 -4.20
CA GLY A 114 -1.45 -1.45 -4.30
C GLY A 114 -0.58 -1.06 -3.10
N GLU A 115 -0.59 0.19 -2.74
CA GLU A 115 0.13 0.72 -1.57
C GLU A 115 -0.44 0.21 -0.26
N TYR A 116 -1.76 0.13 -0.15
CA TYR A 116 -2.45 -0.42 1.02
C TYR A 116 -2.00 -1.84 1.35
N LEU A 117 -2.11 -2.75 0.38
CA LEU A 117 -1.72 -4.15 0.55
C LEU A 117 -0.22 -4.29 0.83
N ASN A 118 0.60 -3.54 0.10
CA ASN A 118 2.05 -3.59 0.28
C ASN A 118 2.49 -3.05 1.64
N GLY A 119 1.83 -2.02 2.14
CA GLY A 119 2.05 -1.47 3.47
C GLY A 119 1.81 -2.49 4.57
N LYS A 120 0.77 -3.32 4.45
CA LYS A 120 0.49 -4.41 5.40
C LYS A 120 1.61 -5.45 5.43
N ILE A 121 2.16 -5.82 4.27
CA ILE A 121 3.30 -6.76 4.20
C ILE A 121 4.55 -6.15 4.83
N VAL A 122 4.88 -4.90 4.50
CA VAL A 122 6.04 -4.20 5.07
C VAL A 122 5.92 -4.08 6.59
N ALA A 123 4.72 -3.73 7.09
CA ALA A 123 4.46 -3.66 8.54
C ALA A 123 4.68 -5.01 9.23
N LYS A 124 4.15 -6.09 8.65
CA LYS A 124 4.34 -7.45 9.18
C LYS A 124 5.82 -7.86 9.19
N LEU A 125 6.54 -7.62 8.10
CA LEU A 125 7.96 -7.94 7.97
C LEU A 125 8.83 -7.22 9.00
N LEU A 126 8.52 -5.95 9.29
CA LEU A 126 9.28 -5.13 10.23
C LEU A 126 8.84 -5.31 11.69
N GLY A 127 7.63 -5.81 11.93
CA GLY A 127 6.99 -5.77 13.24
C GLY A 127 6.53 -4.36 13.64
N PHE A 128 6.29 -3.48 12.67
CA PHE A 128 5.82 -2.12 12.88
C PHE A 128 4.30 -2.05 12.85
N ALA A 129 3.71 -1.02 13.47
CA ALA A 129 2.28 -0.76 13.37
C ALA A 129 1.93 -0.39 11.92
N PHE A 130 0.84 -0.97 11.40
CA PHE A 130 0.24 -0.51 10.16
C PHE A 130 -0.77 0.62 10.46
N ILE A 131 -0.63 1.75 9.78
CA ILE A 131 -1.58 2.87 9.83
C ILE A 131 -2.07 3.09 8.41
N ASP A 132 -3.38 2.91 8.18
CA ASP A 132 -3.95 3.21 6.87
C ASP A 132 -3.85 4.72 6.60
N ALA A 133 -3.31 5.09 5.45
CA ALA A 133 -3.20 6.49 5.06
C ALA A 133 -4.57 7.18 4.97
N ALA A 134 -5.63 6.43 4.64
CA ALA A 134 -7.00 6.96 4.61
C ALA A 134 -7.49 7.48 5.97
N ASP A 135 -6.95 6.95 7.07
CA ASP A 135 -7.34 7.35 8.43
C ASP A 135 -6.63 8.61 8.93
N VAL A 136 -5.49 8.96 8.33
CA VAL A 136 -4.59 10.00 8.87
C VAL A 136 -4.14 11.06 7.87
N ILE A 137 -4.33 10.84 6.57
CA ILE A 137 -3.98 11.78 5.50
C ILE A 137 -5.27 12.24 4.81
N PHE A 138 -5.49 13.54 4.79
CA PHE A 138 -6.73 14.10 4.27
C PHE A 138 -6.45 15.11 3.15
N PHE A 139 -7.38 15.14 2.19
CA PHE A 139 -7.47 16.11 1.12
C PHE A 139 -8.78 16.87 1.23
N ASP A 140 -8.82 18.11 0.78
CA ASP A 140 -10.05 18.91 0.71
C ASP A 140 -10.90 18.52 -0.50
N GLU A 141 -12.09 19.14 -0.64
CA GLU A 141 -13.02 18.91 -1.76
C GLU A 141 -12.39 19.20 -3.14
N SER A 142 -11.35 20.03 -3.19
CA SER A 142 -10.60 20.33 -4.43
C SER A 142 -9.46 19.35 -4.72
N GLY A 143 -9.26 18.34 -3.86
CA GLY A 143 -8.16 17.37 -3.96
C GLY A 143 -6.80 17.90 -3.51
N LYS A 144 -6.77 19.04 -2.80
CA LYS A 144 -5.53 19.54 -2.20
C LYS A 144 -5.31 18.97 -0.80
N TYR A 145 -4.05 18.79 -0.44
CA TYR A 145 -3.67 18.33 0.89
C TYR A 145 -4.22 19.24 2.00
N ASP A 146 -5.02 18.68 2.90
CA ASP A 146 -5.58 19.37 4.05
C ASP A 146 -4.65 19.22 5.27
N ALA A 147 -3.71 20.15 5.40
CA ALA A 147 -2.78 20.17 6.53
C ALA A 147 -3.49 20.42 7.87
N LYS A 148 -4.57 21.20 7.88
CA LYS A 148 -5.30 21.56 9.12
C LYS A 148 -5.96 20.32 9.74
N ARG A 149 -6.46 19.41 8.92
CA ARG A 149 -7.06 18.16 9.37
C ARG A 149 -6.00 17.07 9.60
N THR A 150 -5.06 16.92 8.66
CA THR A 150 -4.04 15.85 8.71
C THR A 150 -3.08 15.99 9.89
N ILE A 151 -2.51 17.19 10.12
CA ILE A 151 -1.43 17.35 11.11
C ILE A 151 -1.86 16.96 12.52
N PRO A 152 -2.99 17.43 13.07
CA PRO A 152 -3.39 17.05 14.43
C PRO A 152 -3.70 15.56 14.56
N ILE A 153 -4.42 14.98 13.58
CA ILE A 153 -4.81 13.56 13.61
C ILE A 153 -3.57 12.65 13.50
N LEU A 154 -2.68 12.94 12.56
CA LEU A 154 -1.44 12.17 12.40
C LEU A 154 -0.53 12.31 13.63
N ARG A 155 -0.40 13.53 14.19
CA ARG A 155 0.39 13.78 15.40
C ARG A 155 -0.15 12.98 16.58
N GLU A 156 -1.44 12.99 16.79
CA GLU A 156 -2.10 12.20 17.84
C GLU A 156 -1.80 10.72 17.64
N ARG A 157 -2.01 10.18 16.43
CA ARG A 157 -1.75 8.77 16.12
C ARG A 157 -0.30 8.37 16.38
N LEU A 158 0.66 9.20 16.01
CA LEU A 158 2.09 8.94 16.20
C LEU A 158 2.58 9.20 17.62
N SER A 159 1.81 9.89 18.49
CA SER A 159 2.22 10.15 19.87
C SER A 159 2.29 8.85 20.71
N TYR A 160 1.54 7.83 20.33
CA TYR A 160 1.55 6.51 20.97
C TYR A 160 1.99 5.36 20.03
N THR A 161 2.60 5.72 18.89
CA THR A 161 3.10 4.73 17.91
C THR A 161 4.57 5.02 17.60
N GLU A 162 5.47 4.24 18.19
CA GLU A 162 6.90 4.49 18.05
C GLU A 162 7.43 4.17 16.65
N TYR A 163 6.95 3.09 16.05
CA TYR A 163 7.32 2.63 14.72
C TYR A 163 6.07 2.34 13.90
N ALA A 164 5.95 2.91 12.73
CA ALA A 164 4.80 2.73 11.87
C ALA A 164 5.15 2.63 10.39
N VAL A 165 4.31 1.89 9.68
CA VAL A 165 4.23 1.88 8.21
C VAL A 165 2.95 2.60 7.80
N ILE A 166 3.08 3.64 7.00
CA ILE A 166 1.97 4.43 6.46
C ILE A 166 2.11 4.37 4.94
N PRO A 167 1.19 3.71 4.21
CA PRO A 167 1.27 3.64 2.76
C PRO A 167 1.31 5.04 2.14
N GLY A 168 2.14 5.21 1.09
CA GLY A 168 2.20 6.44 0.32
C GLY A 168 1.07 6.57 -0.69
N PHE A 169 1.04 7.68 -1.41
CA PHE A 169 0.23 7.92 -2.61
C PHE A 169 -1.26 8.24 -2.39
N TYR A 170 -1.90 7.90 -1.31
CA TYR A 170 -3.33 8.13 -1.09
C TYR A 170 -3.67 8.68 0.31
N GLY A 171 -4.91 9.09 0.46
CA GLY A 171 -5.55 9.50 1.69
C GLY A 171 -7.06 9.60 1.46
N SER A 172 -7.78 10.27 2.35
CA SER A 172 -9.23 10.45 2.28
C SER A 172 -9.62 11.84 1.82
N MET A 173 -10.71 11.93 1.08
CA MET A 173 -11.44 13.16 0.76
C MET A 173 -12.77 13.21 1.53
N PRO A 174 -13.37 14.39 1.76
CA PRO A 174 -14.76 14.48 2.21
C PRO A 174 -15.68 13.76 1.19
N ASN A 175 -16.69 13.05 1.69
CA ASN A 175 -17.77 12.45 0.88
C ASN A 175 -18.82 13.50 0.53
#